data_1c4690a7102a1325c836d64748d7a6e8
#
_entry.id   1c4690a7102a1325c836d64748d7a6e8
#
_cell.length_a   1.000
_cell.length_b   1.000
_cell.length_c   1.000
_cell.angle_alpha   90.00
_cell.angle_beta   90.00
_cell.angle_gamma   90.00
#
_symmetry.space_group_name_H-M   'P 1'
#
loop_
_entity.id
_entity.type
_entity.pdbx_description
1 polymer ?
#
loop_
_entity_poly.entity_id
_entity_poly.type
_entity_poly.pdbx_seq_one_letter_code
_entity_poly.pdbx_strand_id
1 'polypeptide(L)'
;MKPARTPDQQRPMRADARRNYDRLVATARVAFQEQGADASLDDIAKRAGVGSGTLYRHFPHRDALLAAVIEDSIDALHTRSQELLATDDPAAALEAWMRATITHAGTYRGLAATLMSSTYDEGSPLHSSCKRNHAAGAELLKRAQESDRVRPEVDAADLFRLITAVAWAAEQSPESEDTAERLLPLVFDGLRTTGTARQAQPARQGRQGRQAPKG
;
A
#
# COMPACT_ATOMS: atom_id res chain seq x y z
N MET A 1 21.72 -28.75 33.67
CA MET A 1 21.62 -27.25 33.78
C MET A 1 22.67 -26.66 32.84
N LYS A 2 22.26 -26.04 31.73
CA LYS A 2 23.21 -25.34 30.81
C LYS A 2 23.65 -24.01 31.46
N PRO A 3 24.96 -23.72 31.50
CA PRO A 3 25.42 -22.47 32.07
C PRO A 3 24.89 -21.25 31.30
N ALA A 4 24.48 -20.21 32.00
CA ALA A 4 24.08 -18.95 31.43
C ALA A 4 25.26 -18.31 30.68
N ARG A 5 25.06 -17.91 29.42
CA ARG A 5 26.08 -17.26 28.60
C ARG A 5 26.37 -15.86 29.12
N THR A 6 27.64 -15.48 29.17
CA THR A 6 28.07 -14.13 29.59
C THR A 6 27.65 -13.05 28.60
N PRO A 7 27.44 -11.78 29.03
CA PRO A 7 27.03 -10.66 28.16
C PRO A 7 27.96 -10.44 26.95
N ASP A 8 29.25 -10.75 27.09
CA ASP A 8 30.23 -10.61 26.02
C ASP A 8 30.10 -11.65 24.92
N GLN A 9 29.61 -12.88 25.25
CA GLN A 9 29.28 -13.92 24.27
C GLN A 9 27.95 -13.67 23.52
N GLN A 10 27.10 -12.80 24.03
CA GLN A 10 25.84 -12.43 23.40
C GLN A 10 26.00 -11.33 22.33
N ARG A 11 27.03 -10.48 22.44
CA ARG A 11 27.31 -9.39 21.51
C ARG A 11 27.68 -9.87 20.10
N PRO A 12 28.63 -10.81 19.90
CA PRO A 12 28.91 -11.38 18.58
C PRO A 12 27.71 -12.07 17.94
N MET A 13 26.92 -12.86 18.71
CA MET A 13 25.75 -13.56 18.20
C MET A 13 24.65 -12.59 17.70
N ARG A 14 24.46 -11.45 18.36
CA ARG A 14 23.49 -10.43 17.90
C ARG A 14 23.99 -9.77 16.61
N ALA A 15 25.29 -9.50 16.50
CA ALA A 15 25.89 -8.94 15.30
C ALA A 15 25.80 -9.92 14.10
N ASP A 16 26.01 -11.23 14.33
CA ASP A 16 25.86 -12.28 13.31
C ASP A 16 24.39 -12.41 12.86
N ALA A 17 23.46 -12.40 13.79
CA ALA A 17 22.04 -12.43 13.49
C ALA A 17 21.63 -11.22 12.64
N ARG A 18 22.11 -10.02 12.98
CA ARG A 18 21.86 -8.81 12.19
C ARG A 18 22.44 -8.92 10.79
N ARG A 19 23.70 -9.36 10.65
CA ARG A 19 24.32 -9.58 9.33
C ARG A 19 23.56 -10.60 8.48
N ASN A 20 23.05 -11.66 9.10
CA ASN A 20 22.24 -12.65 8.39
C ASN A 20 20.91 -12.07 7.93
N TYR A 21 20.25 -11.29 8.78
CA TYR A 21 19.03 -10.56 8.43
C TYR A 21 19.25 -9.64 7.23
N ASP A 22 20.27 -8.77 7.31
CA ASP A 22 20.57 -7.79 6.25
C ASP A 22 20.90 -8.48 4.90
N ARG A 23 21.67 -9.60 4.95
CA ARG A 23 21.95 -10.42 3.74
C ARG A 23 20.70 -11.07 3.18
N LEU A 24 19.82 -11.58 4.02
CA LEU A 24 18.56 -12.19 3.58
C LEU A 24 17.66 -11.15 2.90
N VAL A 25 17.49 -9.98 3.49
CA VAL A 25 16.68 -8.89 2.91
C VAL A 25 17.27 -8.42 1.57
N ALA A 26 18.58 -8.18 1.52
CA ALA A 26 19.25 -7.75 0.29
C ALA A 26 19.12 -8.80 -0.84
N THR A 27 19.30 -10.10 -0.52
CA THR A 27 19.17 -11.19 -1.50
C THR A 27 17.72 -11.36 -1.94
N ALA A 28 16.77 -11.27 -1.00
CA ALA A 28 15.35 -11.37 -1.28
C ALA A 28 14.87 -10.24 -2.21
N ARG A 29 15.37 -9.01 -2.01
CA ARG A 29 15.06 -7.88 -2.90
C ARG A 29 15.38 -8.20 -4.35
N VAL A 30 16.57 -8.74 -4.62
CA VAL A 30 16.98 -9.14 -5.98
C VAL A 30 16.12 -10.30 -6.50
N ALA A 31 15.89 -11.33 -5.66
CA ALA A 31 15.10 -12.48 -6.06
C ALA A 31 13.64 -12.11 -6.39
N PHE A 32 13.03 -11.23 -5.60
CA PHE A 32 11.68 -10.74 -5.87
C PHE A 32 11.60 -9.85 -7.12
N GLN A 33 12.64 -9.08 -7.43
CA GLN A 33 12.71 -8.34 -8.70
C GLN A 33 12.82 -9.27 -9.91
N GLU A 34 13.62 -10.34 -9.80
CA GLU A 34 13.84 -11.30 -10.89
C GLU A 34 12.66 -12.24 -11.13
N GLN A 35 12.02 -12.72 -10.05
CA GLN A 35 11.08 -13.84 -10.07
C GLN A 35 9.67 -13.46 -9.57
N GLY A 36 9.51 -12.26 -9.04
CA GLY A 36 8.26 -11.81 -8.40
C GLY A 36 8.14 -12.21 -6.94
N ALA A 37 7.01 -11.82 -6.33
CA ALA A 37 6.72 -12.08 -4.92
C ALA A 37 6.68 -13.58 -4.57
N ASP A 38 6.57 -14.47 -5.55
CA ASP A 38 6.53 -15.93 -5.38
C ASP A 38 7.90 -16.61 -5.41
N ALA A 39 9.02 -15.86 -5.49
CA ALA A 39 10.37 -16.41 -5.45
C ALA A 39 10.59 -17.40 -4.28
N SER A 40 11.35 -18.47 -4.51
CA SER A 40 11.61 -19.53 -3.53
C SER A 40 12.40 -19.01 -2.31
N LEU A 41 11.84 -19.18 -1.11
CA LEU A 41 12.52 -18.79 0.13
C LEU A 41 13.79 -19.63 0.37
N ASP A 42 13.79 -20.90 -0.01
CA ASP A 42 14.96 -21.77 0.13
C ASP A 42 16.08 -21.37 -0.81
N ASP A 43 15.75 -20.95 -2.05
CA ASP A 43 16.74 -20.41 -2.97
C ASP A 43 17.30 -19.08 -2.50
N ILE A 44 16.46 -18.22 -1.91
CA ILE A 44 16.90 -16.98 -1.28
C ILE A 44 17.89 -17.28 -0.13
N ALA A 45 17.58 -18.22 0.75
CA ALA A 45 18.47 -18.63 1.83
C ALA A 45 19.81 -19.14 1.30
N LYS A 46 19.78 -20.01 0.28
CA LYS A 46 20.96 -20.55 -0.38
C LYS A 46 21.81 -19.45 -1.04
N ARG A 47 21.20 -18.53 -1.78
CA ARG A 47 21.90 -17.38 -2.42
C ARG A 47 22.48 -16.42 -1.36
N ALA A 48 21.82 -16.24 -0.23
CA ALA A 48 22.31 -15.42 0.89
C ALA A 48 23.44 -16.11 1.69
N GLY A 49 23.75 -17.38 1.43
CA GLY A 49 24.71 -18.15 2.20
C GLY A 49 24.28 -18.41 3.64
N VAL A 50 22.97 -18.59 3.86
CA VAL A 50 22.35 -18.88 5.18
C VAL A 50 21.54 -20.17 5.09
N GLY A 51 21.50 -20.93 6.17
CA GLY A 51 20.63 -22.11 6.22
C GLY A 51 19.15 -21.74 6.25
N SER A 52 18.27 -22.54 5.60
CA SER A 52 16.81 -22.33 5.57
C SER A 52 16.23 -22.18 6.99
N GLY A 53 16.69 -22.98 7.97
CA GLY A 53 16.26 -22.84 9.37
C GLY A 53 16.60 -21.49 10.01
N THR A 54 17.64 -20.79 9.51
CA THR A 54 17.98 -19.43 9.94
C THR A 54 17.05 -18.42 9.27
N LEU A 55 16.74 -18.61 7.98
CA LEU A 55 15.75 -17.78 7.29
C LEU A 55 14.40 -17.84 7.99
N TYR A 56 13.84 -19.04 8.21
CA TYR A 56 12.52 -19.20 8.86
C TYR A 56 12.47 -18.73 10.31
N ARG A 57 13.63 -18.61 10.98
CA ARG A 57 13.71 -17.99 12.32
C ARG A 57 13.59 -16.47 12.26
N HIS A 58 14.09 -15.82 11.20
CA HIS A 58 13.95 -14.38 10.97
C HIS A 58 12.61 -14.04 10.34
N PHE A 59 12.20 -14.84 9.38
CA PHE A 59 11.01 -14.64 8.56
C PHE A 59 10.17 -15.91 8.54
N PRO A 60 9.21 -16.07 9.48
CA PRO A 60 8.42 -17.29 9.62
C PRO A 60 7.63 -17.68 8.37
N HIS A 61 7.30 -16.71 7.54
CA HIS A 61 6.56 -16.88 6.29
C HIS A 61 6.99 -15.82 5.27
N ARG A 62 6.59 -16.03 4.02
CA ARG A 62 6.93 -15.18 2.87
C ARG A 62 6.63 -13.71 3.10
N ASP A 63 5.43 -13.41 3.60
CA ASP A 63 4.97 -12.03 3.80
C ASP A 63 5.84 -11.25 4.80
N ALA A 64 6.42 -11.94 5.80
CA ALA A 64 7.36 -11.33 6.72
C ALA A 64 8.66 -10.89 6.02
N LEU A 65 9.17 -11.70 5.09
CA LEU A 65 10.36 -11.34 4.31
C LEU A 65 10.03 -10.26 3.29
N LEU A 66 8.87 -10.36 2.63
CA LEU A 66 8.42 -9.36 1.66
C LEU A 66 8.20 -8.00 2.35
N ALA A 67 7.57 -7.98 3.53
CA ALA A 67 7.41 -6.75 4.33
C ALA A 67 8.76 -6.09 4.63
N ALA A 68 9.75 -6.87 5.05
CA ALA A 68 11.10 -6.34 5.31
C ALA A 68 11.79 -5.80 4.05
N VAL A 69 11.54 -6.42 2.88
CA VAL A 69 12.11 -5.96 1.60
C VAL A 69 11.52 -4.64 1.14
N ILE A 70 10.21 -4.43 1.36
CA ILE A 70 9.52 -3.21 0.91
C ILE A 70 9.54 -2.09 1.96
N GLU A 71 10.06 -2.33 3.17
CA GLU A 71 10.04 -1.36 4.27
C GLU A 71 10.64 -0.01 3.87
N ASP A 72 11.84 -0.01 3.27
CA ASP A 72 12.50 1.21 2.80
C ASP A 72 11.66 2.00 1.79
N SER A 73 10.97 1.30 0.88
CA SER A 73 10.13 1.92 -0.14
C SER A 73 8.80 2.42 0.42
N ILE A 74 8.26 1.77 1.45
CA ILE A 74 7.10 2.29 2.20
C ILE A 74 7.46 3.55 2.98
N ASP A 75 8.65 3.60 3.59
CA ASP A 75 9.13 4.78 4.29
C ASP A 75 9.38 5.95 3.33
N ALA A 76 9.88 5.68 2.13
CA ALA A 76 10.00 6.68 1.06
C ALA A 76 8.63 7.20 0.60
N LEU A 77 7.62 6.32 0.43
CA LEU A 77 6.24 6.72 0.14
C LEU A 77 5.64 7.57 1.25
N HIS A 78 5.89 7.22 2.51
CA HIS A 78 5.43 8.00 3.65
C HIS A 78 6.07 9.40 3.65
N THR A 79 7.38 9.51 3.46
CA THR A 79 8.08 10.80 3.34
C THR A 79 7.49 11.63 2.20
N ARG A 80 7.29 11.02 1.03
CA ARG A 80 6.69 11.67 -0.13
C ARG A 80 5.27 12.18 0.16
N SER A 81 4.46 11.41 0.89
CA SER A 81 3.11 11.83 1.27
C SER A 81 3.11 13.05 2.18
N GLN A 82 4.08 13.17 3.10
CA GLN A 82 4.21 14.37 3.95
C GLN A 82 4.58 15.61 3.13
N GLU A 83 5.48 15.49 2.14
CA GLU A 83 5.79 16.57 1.20
C GLU A 83 4.56 17.01 0.41
N LEU A 84 3.79 16.04 -0.11
CA LEU A 84 2.57 16.30 -0.88
C LEU A 84 1.46 16.95 -0.03
N LEU A 85 1.36 16.60 1.25
CA LEU A 85 0.44 17.26 2.19
C LEU A 85 0.78 18.74 2.42
N ALA A 86 2.00 19.17 2.15
CA ALA A 86 2.44 20.57 2.27
C ALA A 86 2.25 21.39 0.98
N THR A 87 1.80 20.79 -0.14
CA THR A 87 1.62 21.51 -1.42
C THR A 87 0.30 22.27 -1.48
N ASP A 88 0.25 23.31 -2.32
CA ASP A 88 -0.92 24.21 -2.47
C ASP A 88 -2.03 23.63 -3.36
N ASP A 89 -1.72 22.62 -4.20
CA ASP A 89 -2.72 21.94 -5.06
C ASP A 89 -3.07 20.55 -4.53
N PRO A 90 -4.16 20.41 -3.76
CA PRO A 90 -4.55 19.13 -3.18
C PRO A 90 -4.91 18.05 -4.21
N ALA A 91 -5.43 18.44 -5.38
CA ALA A 91 -5.78 17.47 -6.42
C ALA A 91 -4.52 16.91 -7.10
N ALA A 92 -3.56 17.77 -7.44
CA ALA A 92 -2.28 17.35 -7.98
C ALA A 92 -1.48 16.52 -6.95
N ALA A 93 -1.56 16.87 -5.66
CA ALA A 93 -0.94 16.11 -4.58
C ALA A 93 -1.50 14.68 -4.48
N LEU A 94 -2.83 14.54 -4.53
CA LEU A 94 -3.49 13.22 -4.51
C LEU A 94 -3.09 12.39 -5.73
N GLU A 95 -3.12 12.96 -6.93
CA GLU A 95 -2.72 12.28 -8.17
C GLU A 95 -1.26 11.80 -8.10
N ALA A 96 -0.35 12.67 -7.66
CA ALA A 96 1.06 12.33 -7.51
C ALA A 96 1.30 11.19 -6.50
N TRP A 97 0.53 11.17 -5.40
CA TRP A 97 0.57 10.10 -4.43
C TRP A 97 -0.01 8.79 -4.99
N MET A 98 -1.11 8.85 -5.73
CA MET A 98 -1.69 7.68 -6.42
C MET A 98 -0.67 7.06 -7.37
N ARG A 99 0.00 7.89 -8.19
CA ARG A 99 1.06 7.46 -9.11
C ARG A 99 2.21 6.78 -8.38
N ALA A 100 2.74 7.39 -7.32
CA ALA A 100 3.82 6.81 -6.53
C ALA A 100 3.43 5.46 -5.90
N THR A 101 2.19 5.34 -5.43
CA THR A 101 1.67 4.10 -4.83
C THR A 101 1.48 2.99 -5.89
N ILE A 102 1.01 3.32 -7.10
CA ILE A 102 0.91 2.37 -8.23
C ILE A 102 2.30 1.87 -8.62
N THR A 103 3.27 2.78 -8.79
CA THR A 103 4.66 2.44 -9.12
C THR A 103 5.27 1.52 -8.05
N HIS A 104 5.05 1.84 -6.77
CA HIS A 104 5.51 0.99 -5.67
C HIS A 104 4.89 -0.41 -5.73
N ALA A 105 3.57 -0.52 -5.92
CA ALA A 105 2.88 -1.81 -6.02
C ALA A 105 3.34 -2.63 -7.23
N GLY A 106 3.74 -1.99 -8.33
CA GLY A 106 4.29 -2.62 -9.53
C GLY A 106 5.78 -3.01 -9.45
N THR A 107 6.49 -2.65 -8.35
CA THR A 107 7.95 -2.90 -8.24
C THR A 107 8.30 -4.39 -8.27
N TYR A 108 7.43 -5.23 -7.71
CA TYR A 108 7.64 -6.68 -7.68
C TYR A 108 6.41 -7.37 -8.26
N ARG A 109 6.62 -8.28 -9.22
CA ARG A 109 5.51 -9.06 -9.81
C ARG A 109 4.76 -9.83 -8.72
N GLY A 110 3.44 -9.75 -8.69
CA GLY A 110 2.58 -10.35 -7.68
C GLY A 110 2.43 -9.53 -6.39
N LEU A 111 3.18 -8.42 -6.23
CA LEU A 111 3.07 -7.57 -5.05
C LEU A 111 1.68 -6.91 -4.96
N ALA A 112 1.14 -6.42 -6.08
CA ALA A 112 -0.17 -5.78 -6.09
C ALA A 112 -1.27 -6.73 -5.57
N ALA A 113 -1.28 -7.99 -6.02
CA ALA A 113 -2.22 -9.01 -5.53
C ALA A 113 -2.01 -9.32 -4.04
N THR A 114 -0.76 -9.42 -3.59
CA THR A 114 -0.40 -9.65 -2.18
C THR A 114 -0.83 -8.49 -1.29
N LEU A 115 -0.62 -7.24 -1.72
CA LEU A 115 -1.07 -6.06 -0.98
C LEU A 115 -2.60 -5.99 -0.90
N MET A 116 -3.31 -6.36 -1.96
CA MET A 116 -4.77 -6.39 -1.98
C MET A 116 -5.32 -7.39 -0.95
N SER A 117 -4.77 -8.60 -0.88
CA SER A 117 -5.19 -9.61 0.11
C SER A 117 -4.82 -9.21 1.53
N SER A 118 -3.61 -8.66 1.75
CA SER A 118 -3.10 -8.28 3.06
C SER A 118 -3.77 -7.05 3.66
N THR A 119 -4.46 -6.23 2.85
CA THR A 119 -5.22 -5.07 3.32
C THR A 119 -6.31 -5.46 4.31
N TYR A 120 -6.90 -6.65 4.16
CA TYR A 120 -8.00 -7.16 4.98
C TYR A 120 -7.55 -8.20 6.02
N ASP A 121 -6.26 -8.55 6.05
CA ASP A 121 -5.69 -9.52 7.00
C ASP A 121 -4.85 -8.78 8.07
N GLU A 122 -5.46 -8.50 9.23
CA GLU A 122 -4.79 -7.84 10.36
C GLU A 122 -3.60 -8.66 10.91
N GLY A 123 -3.55 -9.95 10.63
CA GLY A 123 -2.43 -10.84 11.01
C GLY A 123 -1.24 -10.74 10.07
N SER A 124 -1.40 -10.13 8.89
CA SER A 124 -0.32 -9.98 7.93
C SER A 124 0.71 -8.94 8.36
N PRO A 125 2.02 -9.23 8.30
CA PRO A 125 3.08 -8.23 8.50
C PRO A 125 2.96 -7.04 7.54
N LEU A 126 2.41 -7.25 6.34
CA LEU A 126 2.17 -6.20 5.35
C LEU A 126 1.03 -5.24 5.76
N HIS A 127 0.10 -5.69 6.62
CA HIS A 127 -1.02 -4.88 7.07
C HIS A 127 -0.57 -3.56 7.71
N SER A 128 0.45 -3.59 8.58
CA SER A 128 0.97 -2.39 9.24
C SER A 128 1.57 -1.39 8.25
N SER A 129 2.28 -1.87 7.23
CA SER A 129 2.86 -1.06 6.17
C SER A 129 1.75 -0.47 5.28
N CYS A 130 0.77 -1.28 4.88
CA CYS A 130 -0.42 -0.83 4.16
C CYS A 130 -1.19 0.25 4.96
N LYS A 131 -1.38 0.05 6.26
CA LYS A 131 -2.11 0.98 7.12
C LYS A 131 -1.48 2.38 7.15
N ARG A 132 -0.14 2.49 7.20
CA ARG A 132 0.55 3.79 7.12
C ARG A 132 0.31 4.50 5.79
N ASN A 133 0.44 3.78 4.68
CA ASN A 133 0.17 4.33 3.35
C ASN A 133 -1.31 4.70 3.15
N HIS A 134 -2.22 3.88 3.69
CA HIS A 134 -3.66 4.15 3.69
C HIS A 134 -4.01 5.43 4.47
N ALA A 135 -3.44 5.63 5.65
CA ALA A 135 -3.67 6.84 6.44
C ALA A 135 -3.22 8.10 5.69
N ALA A 136 -2.05 8.06 5.04
CA ALA A 136 -1.55 9.17 4.25
C ALA A 136 -2.45 9.47 3.04
N GLY A 137 -2.89 8.43 2.32
CA GLY A 137 -3.81 8.58 1.18
C GLY A 137 -5.19 9.10 1.59
N ALA A 138 -5.71 8.66 2.74
CA ALA A 138 -6.97 9.16 3.26
C ALA A 138 -6.90 10.67 3.59
N GLU A 139 -5.79 11.14 4.13
CA GLU A 139 -5.61 12.58 4.41
C GLU A 139 -5.47 13.42 3.13
N LEU A 140 -4.73 12.93 2.13
CA LEU A 140 -4.63 13.58 0.81
C LEU A 140 -5.99 13.62 0.09
N LEU A 141 -6.75 12.51 0.15
CA LEU A 141 -8.11 12.44 -0.40
C LEU A 141 -9.02 13.48 0.28
N LYS A 142 -9.01 13.53 1.60
CA LYS A 142 -9.80 14.49 2.38
C LYS A 142 -9.50 15.93 1.98
N ARG A 143 -8.22 16.32 1.86
CA ARG A 143 -7.83 17.66 1.40
C ARG A 143 -8.34 17.98 -0.02
N ALA A 144 -8.26 16.99 -0.93
CA ALA A 144 -8.76 17.17 -2.29
C ALA A 144 -10.28 17.32 -2.33
N GLN A 145 -11.01 16.65 -1.45
CA GLN A 145 -12.46 16.78 -1.27
C GLN A 145 -12.83 18.12 -0.64
N GLU A 146 -12.12 18.56 0.40
CA GLU A 146 -12.33 19.88 1.05
C GLU A 146 -12.08 21.04 0.10
N SER A 147 -11.26 20.86 -0.93
CA SER A 147 -11.03 21.85 -2.00
C SER A 147 -12.02 21.74 -3.17
N ASP A 148 -13.09 20.98 -3.06
CA ASP A 148 -14.09 20.71 -4.10
C ASP A 148 -13.48 20.16 -5.42
N ARG A 149 -12.29 19.53 -5.37
CA ARG A 149 -11.60 18.99 -6.56
C ARG A 149 -11.93 17.52 -6.80
N VAL A 150 -12.26 16.79 -5.75
CA VAL A 150 -12.60 15.35 -5.77
C VAL A 150 -13.98 15.15 -5.15
N ARG A 151 -14.74 14.23 -5.70
CA ARG A 151 -16.10 13.91 -5.28
C ARG A 151 -16.14 13.45 -3.81
N PRO A 152 -17.05 14.01 -2.98
CA PRO A 152 -17.09 13.72 -1.54
C PRO A 152 -17.56 12.29 -1.22
N GLU A 153 -18.23 11.60 -2.16
CA GLU A 153 -18.69 10.23 -1.97
C GLU A 153 -17.61 9.16 -2.11
N VAL A 154 -16.42 9.54 -2.60
CA VAL A 154 -15.27 8.60 -2.70
C VAL A 154 -14.70 8.35 -1.32
N ASP A 155 -14.67 7.10 -0.89
CA ASP A 155 -14.00 6.72 0.33
C ASP A 155 -12.54 6.27 0.11
N ALA A 156 -11.75 6.28 1.18
CA ALA A 156 -10.34 5.92 1.09
C ALA A 156 -10.14 4.43 0.73
N ALA A 157 -11.05 3.55 1.12
CA ALA A 157 -10.94 2.13 0.80
C ALA A 157 -11.18 1.88 -0.69
N ASP A 158 -12.14 2.58 -1.30
CA ASP A 158 -12.39 2.49 -2.75
C ASP A 158 -11.24 3.09 -3.55
N LEU A 159 -10.66 4.22 -3.08
CA LEU A 159 -9.46 4.78 -3.69
C LEU A 159 -8.31 3.76 -3.72
N PHE A 160 -8.06 3.05 -2.60
CA PHE A 160 -7.03 2.02 -2.55
C PHE A 160 -7.32 0.82 -3.43
N ARG A 161 -8.56 0.38 -3.51
CA ARG A 161 -8.98 -0.69 -4.43
C ARG A 161 -8.68 -0.31 -5.87
N LEU A 162 -9.00 0.92 -6.27
CA LEU A 162 -8.73 1.45 -7.62
C LEU A 162 -7.23 1.50 -7.92
N ILE A 163 -6.42 2.03 -6.99
CA ILE A 163 -4.96 2.10 -7.12
C ILE A 163 -4.37 0.70 -7.31
N THR A 164 -4.78 -0.25 -6.47
CA THR A 164 -4.25 -1.62 -6.53
C THR A 164 -4.74 -2.36 -7.78
N ALA A 165 -5.96 -2.09 -8.24
CA ALA A 165 -6.49 -2.64 -9.49
C ALA A 165 -5.71 -2.11 -10.71
N VAL A 166 -5.36 -0.81 -10.73
CA VAL A 166 -4.51 -0.24 -11.80
C VAL A 166 -3.12 -0.86 -11.78
N ALA A 167 -2.49 -1.00 -10.61
CA ALA A 167 -1.18 -1.63 -10.47
C ALA A 167 -1.22 -3.09 -10.97
N TRP A 168 -2.24 -3.86 -10.58
CA TRP A 168 -2.42 -5.24 -11.02
C TRP A 168 -2.66 -5.33 -12.54
N ALA A 169 -3.51 -4.48 -13.10
CA ALA A 169 -3.78 -4.46 -14.54
C ALA A 169 -2.52 -4.10 -15.34
N ALA A 170 -1.71 -3.16 -14.85
CA ALA A 170 -0.43 -2.82 -15.45
C ALA A 170 0.53 -4.01 -15.42
N GLU A 171 0.60 -4.74 -14.32
CA GLU A 171 1.46 -5.93 -14.16
C GLU A 171 1.13 -7.05 -15.16
N GLN A 172 -0.14 -7.18 -15.56
CA GLN A 172 -0.59 -8.17 -16.56
C GLN A 172 -0.28 -7.75 -18.01
N SER A 173 0.14 -6.50 -18.22
CA SER A 173 0.45 -5.97 -19.55
C SER A 173 1.93 -6.15 -19.89
N PRO A 174 2.28 -6.51 -21.16
CA PRO A 174 3.67 -6.46 -21.63
C PRO A 174 4.31 -5.08 -21.52
N GLU A 175 3.50 -4.03 -21.59
CA GLU A 175 3.87 -2.60 -21.49
C GLU A 175 3.39 -2.04 -20.14
N SER A 176 3.86 -2.64 -19.04
CA SER A 176 3.32 -2.38 -17.71
C SER A 176 3.37 -0.90 -17.28
N GLU A 177 4.50 -0.23 -17.53
CA GLU A 177 4.71 1.18 -17.16
C GLU A 177 3.77 2.10 -17.97
N ASP A 178 3.70 1.95 -19.29
CA ASP A 178 2.80 2.70 -20.16
C ASP A 178 1.33 2.46 -19.80
N THR A 179 0.98 1.24 -19.38
CA THR A 179 -0.39 0.90 -19.00
C THR A 179 -0.80 1.63 -17.73
N ALA A 180 0.06 1.69 -16.70
CA ALA A 180 -0.21 2.45 -15.48
C ALA A 180 -0.40 3.95 -15.79
N GLU A 181 0.47 4.53 -16.62
CA GLU A 181 0.41 5.94 -17.00
C GLU A 181 -0.83 6.30 -17.82
N ARG A 182 -1.39 5.36 -18.58
CA ARG A 182 -2.66 5.56 -19.33
C ARG A 182 -3.90 5.40 -18.43
N LEU A 183 -3.88 4.44 -17.50
CA LEU A 183 -5.05 4.14 -16.67
C LEU A 183 -5.24 5.15 -15.54
N LEU A 184 -4.14 5.64 -14.95
CA LEU A 184 -4.22 6.57 -13.82
C LEU A 184 -5.02 7.83 -14.13
N PRO A 185 -4.80 8.56 -15.25
CA PRO A 185 -5.60 9.73 -15.59
C PRO A 185 -7.10 9.41 -15.75
N LEU A 186 -7.44 8.27 -16.33
CA LEU A 186 -8.83 7.85 -16.51
C LEU A 186 -9.51 7.63 -15.15
N VAL A 187 -8.82 6.99 -14.21
CA VAL A 187 -9.32 6.81 -12.85
C VAL A 187 -9.44 8.16 -12.15
N PHE A 188 -8.40 9.00 -12.23
CA PHE A 188 -8.39 10.31 -11.56
C PHE A 188 -9.46 11.25 -12.08
N ASP A 189 -9.70 11.29 -13.40
CA ASP A 189 -10.78 12.08 -14.00
C ASP A 189 -12.16 11.57 -13.52
N GLY A 190 -12.31 10.27 -13.33
CA GLY A 190 -13.52 9.70 -12.72
C GLY A 190 -13.74 10.09 -11.25
N LEU A 191 -12.68 10.46 -10.53
CA LEU A 191 -12.76 10.94 -9.15
C LEU A 191 -13.03 12.44 -9.04
N ARG A 192 -12.78 13.22 -10.10
CA ARG A 192 -12.96 14.68 -10.08
C ARG A 192 -14.42 15.07 -9.94
N THR A 193 -14.67 16.19 -9.26
CA THR A 193 -15.97 16.85 -9.29
C THR A 193 -16.26 17.33 -10.69
N THR A 194 -17.30 16.78 -11.31
CA THR A 194 -17.87 17.36 -12.52
C THR A 194 -18.64 18.61 -12.12
N GLY A 195 -18.27 19.78 -12.65
CA GLY A 195 -18.87 21.08 -12.30
C GLY A 195 -20.38 21.24 -12.52
N THR A 196 -21.09 20.11 -12.74
CA THR A 196 -22.55 20.05 -12.99
C THR A 196 -23.35 19.48 -11.80
N ALA A 197 -22.72 19.01 -10.74
CA ALA A 197 -23.44 18.33 -9.64
C ALA A 197 -24.04 19.26 -8.56
N ARG A 198 -23.97 20.59 -8.72
CA ARG A 198 -24.58 21.53 -7.76
C ARG A 198 -25.99 21.99 -8.14
N GLN A 199 -26.73 21.18 -8.90
CA GLN A 199 -28.17 21.44 -9.11
C GLN A 199 -29.03 20.42 -8.33
N ALA A 200 -29.51 20.89 -7.18
CA ALA A 200 -30.81 20.63 -6.60
C ALA A 200 -31.18 19.18 -6.28
N GLN A 201 -30.86 18.77 -5.07
CA GLN A 201 -31.82 17.93 -4.35
C GLN A 201 -32.96 18.83 -3.85
N PRO A 202 -34.18 18.79 -4.44
CA PRO A 202 -35.31 19.54 -3.91
C PRO A 202 -35.67 18.97 -2.54
N ALA A 203 -35.74 19.84 -1.54
CA ALA A 203 -36.22 19.53 -0.21
C ALA A 203 -37.51 18.73 -0.30
N ARG A 204 -37.53 17.52 0.26
CA ARG A 204 -38.76 16.73 0.48
C ARG A 204 -39.65 17.56 1.43
N GLN A 205 -40.58 18.31 0.86
CA GLN A 205 -41.65 18.93 1.60
C GLN A 205 -42.46 17.84 2.30
N GLY A 206 -42.47 17.92 3.64
CA GLY A 206 -43.28 17.08 4.50
C GLY A 206 -44.75 17.15 4.10
N ARG A 207 -45.33 16.01 3.73
CA ARG A 207 -46.76 15.84 3.64
C ARG A 207 -47.34 15.93 5.06
N GLN A 208 -47.78 17.11 5.43
CA GLN A 208 -48.68 17.28 6.58
C GLN A 208 -50.00 16.59 6.29
N GLY A 209 -50.34 15.67 7.19
CA GLY A 209 -51.58 14.92 7.14
C GLY A 209 -52.81 15.85 7.21
N ARG A 210 -53.68 15.73 6.24
CA ARG A 210 -55.05 16.24 6.30
C ARG A 210 -55.85 15.30 7.20
N GLN A 211 -56.19 15.75 8.41
CA GLN A 211 -57.26 15.16 9.21
C GLN A 211 -58.60 15.50 8.55
N ALA A 212 -59.42 14.48 8.31
CA ALA A 212 -60.80 14.62 7.87
C ALA A 212 -61.67 14.89 9.11
N PRO A 213 -62.67 15.77 9.03
CA PRO A 213 -63.62 15.97 10.10
C PRO A 213 -64.69 14.86 10.09
N LYS A 214 -65.00 14.35 11.29
CA LYS A 214 -66.16 13.50 11.53
C LYS A 214 -67.41 14.39 11.53
N GLY A 215 -68.38 14.08 10.73
CA GLY A 215 -69.77 14.38 10.81
C GLY A 215 -70.56 13.07 10.87
#